data_22c1b27f8fc61440e4f332f82fc94966
#
_entry.id   22c1b27f8fc61440e4f332f82fc94966
#
_cell.length_a   1.000
_cell.length_b   1.000
_cell.length_c   1.000
_cell.angle_alpha   90.00
_cell.angle_beta   90.00
_cell.angle_gamma   90.00
#
_symmetry.space_group_name_H-M   'P 1'
#
loop_
_entity.id
_entity.type
_entity.pdbx_description
1 polymer ?
#
loop_
_entity_poly.entity_id
_entity_poly.type
_entity_poly.pdbx_seq_one_letter_code
_entity_poly.pdbx_strand_id
1 'polypeptide(L)'
;LRSLLRQEAFYTLKDGKVLSLTDDQFQETSRMLQQLRQQLKSDSSMFEVPLYQGLQLQEQLGDQASFSQSFDTLTQHLTAPQTFEAQLPRQIQADLREYQVHGFRWLKMLSHYHFGGILADEMGLGKTLQTITFLLSEKETKQTIKTLIVTPASLTYNWHQELKRFAPDLSSVVVHGTKDER
;
A
#
# COMPACT_ATOMS: atom_id res chain seq x y z
N LEU A 1 5.68 -5.00 -29.45
CA LEU A 1 4.71 -5.52 -28.48
C LEU A 1 3.74 -6.52 -29.10
N ARG A 2 3.02 -6.18 -30.20
CA ARG A 2 2.05 -7.09 -30.86
C ARG A 2 2.69 -8.41 -31.28
N SER A 3 3.91 -8.38 -31.83
CA SER A 3 4.65 -9.59 -32.26
C SER A 3 5.05 -10.48 -31.09
N LEU A 4 5.45 -9.89 -29.95
CA LEU A 4 5.70 -10.62 -28.69
C LEU A 4 4.41 -11.28 -28.16
N LEU A 5 3.30 -10.55 -28.16
CA LEU A 5 2.01 -11.07 -27.71
C LEU A 5 1.47 -12.20 -28.61
N ARG A 6 1.87 -12.25 -29.89
CA ARG A 6 1.50 -13.31 -30.86
C ARG A 6 2.50 -14.46 -30.88
N GLN A 7 3.56 -14.40 -30.05
CA GLN A 7 4.66 -15.38 -30.05
C GLN A 7 5.29 -15.58 -31.44
N GLU A 8 5.38 -14.49 -32.21
CA GLU A 8 6.09 -14.50 -33.48
C GLU A 8 7.58 -14.76 -33.20
N ALA A 9 8.21 -15.63 -34.00
CA ALA A 9 9.62 -15.95 -33.82
C ALA A 9 10.55 -14.78 -34.22
N PHE A 10 10.07 -13.90 -35.10
CA PHE A 10 10.87 -12.80 -35.63
C PHE A 10 10.04 -11.52 -35.73
N TYR A 11 10.70 -10.40 -35.58
CA TYR A 11 10.13 -9.06 -35.80
C TYR A 11 11.03 -8.26 -36.75
N THR A 12 10.44 -7.70 -37.81
CA THR A 12 11.17 -6.83 -38.73
C THR A 12 11.11 -5.37 -38.26
N LEU A 13 12.28 -4.79 -38.02
CA LEU A 13 12.44 -3.39 -37.65
C LEU A 13 12.18 -2.48 -38.85
N LYS A 14 11.93 -1.19 -38.60
CA LYS A 14 11.69 -0.19 -39.67
C LYS A 14 12.84 -0.02 -40.63
N ASP A 15 14.06 -0.31 -40.22
CA ASP A 15 15.29 -0.29 -41.00
C ASP A 15 15.52 -1.58 -41.80
N GLY A 16 14.59 -2.52 -41.79
CA GLY A 16 14.66 -3.81 -42.49
C GLY A 16 15.42 -4.92 -41.77
N LYS A 17 16.00 -4.64 -40.62
CA LYS A 17 16.66 -5.69 -39.79
C LYS A 17 15.63 -6.59 -39.15
N VAL A 18 15.97 -7.87 -39.02
CA VAL A 18 15.13 -8.88 -38.39
C VAL A 18 15.66 -9.14 -36.98
N LEU A 19 14.79 -8.93 -35.98
CA LEU A 19 15.06 -9.24 -34.58
C LEU A 19 14.48 -10.63 -34.27
N SER A 20 15.30 -11.52 -33.73
CA SER A 20 14.81 -12.80 -33.21
C SER A 20 14.10 -12.57 -31.87
N LEU A 21 12.91 -13.13 -31.72
CA LEU A 21 12.12 -13.11 -30.50
C LEU A 21 12.10 -14.48 -29.80
N THR A 22 12.98 -15.40 -30.24
CA THR A 22 13.10 -16.77 -29.70
C THR A 22 14.02 -16.86 -28.50
N ASP A 23 14.70 -15.78 -28.14
CA ASP A 23 15.58 -15.72 -26.97
C ASP A 23 14.75 -15.86 -25.69
N ASP A 24 15.28 -16.54 -24.67
CA ASP A 24 14.60 -16.86 -23.42
C ASP A 24 14.02 -15.61 -22.74
N GLN A 25 14.74 -14.49 -22.76
CA GLN A 25 14.28 -13.22 -22.23
C GLN A 25 13.02 -12.69 -22.92
N PHE A 26 12.95 -12.78 -24.25
CA PHE A 26 11.76 -12.38 -25.01
C PHE A 26 10.59 -13.32 -24.77
N GLN A 27 10.86 -14.61 -24.60
CA GLN A 27 9.82 -15.61 -24.32
C GLN A 27 9.23 -15.41 -22.93
N GLU A 28 10.05 -15.10 -21.92
CA GLU A 28 9.62 -14.82 -20.57
C GLU A 28 8.77 -13.56 -20.51
N THR A 29 9.25 -12.47 -21.12
CA THR A 29 8.49 -11.21 -21.26
C THR A 29 7.17 -11.43 -22.00
N SER A 30 7.15 -12.24 -23.04
CA SER A 30 5.95 -12.58 -23.80
C SER A 30 4.92 -13.32 -22.96
N ARG A 31 5.33 -14.33 -22.19
CA ARG A 31 4.45 -15.08 -21.26
C ARG A 31 3.85 -14.17 -20.22
N MET A 32 4.65 -13.31 -19.61
CA MET A 32 4.21 -12.35 -18.60
C MET A 32 3.18 -11.36 -19.18
N LEU A 33 3.45 -10.78 -20.35
CA LEU A 33 2.52 -9.87 -21.02
C LEU A 33 1.19 -10.57 -21.39
N GLN A 34 1.24 -11.85 -21.76
CA GLN A 34 0.03 -12.63 -22.03
C GLN A 34 -0.78 -12.87 -20.76
N GLN A 35 -0.14 -13.22 -19.65
CA GLN A 35 -0.82 -13.40 -18.35
C GLN A 35 -1.51 -12.10 -17.90
N LEU A 36 -0.81 -10.97 -17.98
CA LEU A 36 -1.37 -9.66 -17.69
C LEU A 36 -2.58 -9.33 -18.59
N ARG A 37 -2.47 -9.60 -19.88
CA ARG A 37 -3.53 -9.35 -20.84
C ARG A 37 -4.78 -10.20 -20.58
N GLN A 38 -4.62 -11.48 -20.23
CA GLN A 38 -5.72 -12.36 -19.87
C GLN A 38 -6.47 -11.84 -18.63
N GLN A 39 -5.74 -11.31 -17.64
CA GLN A 39 -6.32 -10.74 -16.42
C GLN A 39 -7.06 -9.43 -16.68
N LEU A 40 -6.57 -8.62 -17.61
CA LEU A 40 -7.05 -7.25 -17.83
C LEU A 40 -8.10 -7.14 -18.95
N LYS A 41 -8.37 -8.22 -19.71
CA LYS A 41 -9.34 -8.27 -20.82
C LYS A 41 -9.24 -7.09 -21.81
N SER A 42 -8.04 -6.52 -21.98
CA SER A 42 -7.83 -5.34 -22.82
C SER A 42 -6.94 -5.65 -24.00
N ASP A 43 -7.32 -5.15 -25.18
CA ASP A 43 -6.60 -5.28 -26.45
C ASP A 43 -5.75 -4.03 -26.77
N SER A 44 -5.72 -3.06 -25.86
CA SER A 44 -5.00 -1.80 -26.03
C SER A 44 -3.48 -1.96 -25.80
N SER A 45 -2.70 -1.04 -26.36
CA SER A 45 -1.26 -0.94 -26.10
C SER A 45 -0.93 -0.29 -24.74
N MET A 46 -1.95 0.27 -24.07
CA MET A 46 -1.88 0.79 -22.71
C MET A 46 -2.97 0.11 -21.86
N PHE A 47 -2.62 -0.26 -20.66
CA PHE A 47 -3.53 -0.86 -19.71
C PHE A 47 -3.17 -0.42 -18.29
N GLU A 48 -4.17 -0.33 -17.45
CA GLU A 48 -4.02 -0.03 -16.03
C GLU A 48 -3.92 -1.34 -15.25
N VAL A 49 -2.95 -1.42 -14.37
CA VAL A 49 -2.78 -2.54 -13.45
C VAL A 49 -2.93 -2.04 -12.00
N PRO A 50 -3.47 -2.86 -11.10
CA PRO A 50 -3.39 -2.56 -9.69
C PRO A 50 -1.95 -2.33 -9.25
N LEU A 51 -1.74 -1.40 -8.33
CA LEU A 51 -0.41 -0.96 -7.92
C LEU A 51 0.47 -2.12 -7.39
N TYR A 52 -0.13 -3.10 -6.69
CA TYR A 52 0.58 -4.29 -6.22
C TYR A 52 1.14 -5.17 -7.36
N GLN A 53 0.48 -5.19 -8.53
CA GLN A 53 1.01 -5.90 -9.70
C GLN A 53 2.18 -5.14 -10.34
N GLY A 54 2.18 -3.81 -10.22
CA GLY A 54 3.31 -2.99 -10.66
C GLY A 54 4.61 -3.35 -9.95
N LEU A 55 4.56 -3.66 -8.65
CA LEU A 55 5.72 -4.11 -7.89
C LEU A 55 6.27 -5.46 -8.38
N GLN A 56 5.39 -6.41 -8.67
CA GLN A 56 5.78 -7.70 -9.25
C GLN A 56 6.41 -7.53 -10.64
N LEU A 57 5.87 -6.61 -11.44
CA LEU A 57 6.42 -6.27 -12.76
C LEU A 57 7.81 -5.67 -12.66
N GLN A 58 8.05 -4.79 -11.70
CA GLN A 58 9.37 -4.21 -11.49
C GLN A 58 10.40 -5.27 -11.12
N GLU A 59 10.05 -6.18 -10.23
CA GLU A 59 10.94 -7.29 -9.82
C GLU A 59 11.27 -8.21 -10.99
N GLN A 60 10.29 -8.53 -11.85
CA GLN A 60 10.46 -9.42 -12.99
C GLN A 60 11.17 -8.78 -14.18
N LEU A 61 10.92 -7.50 -14.45
CA LEU A 61 11.48 -6.80 -15.61
C LEU A 61 12.84 -6.16 -15.32
N GLY A 62 13.11 -5.78 -14.07
CA GLY A 62 14.37 -5.17 -13.68
C GLY A 62 14.80 -4.06 -14.63
N ASP A 63 16.03 -4.14 -15.15
CA ASP A 63 16.63 -3.15 -16.06
C ASP A 63 16.03 -3.17 -17.49
N GLN A 64 15.14 -4.12 -17.80
CA GLN A 64 14.49 -4.21 -19.11
C GLN A 64 13.31 -3.24 -19.27
N ALA A 65 12.88 -2.60 -18.19
CA ALA A 65 11.79 -1.63 -18.19
C ALA A 65 12.21 -0.30 -17.59
N SER A 66 11.61 0.78 -18.07
CA SER A 66 11.73 2.10 -17.47
C SER A 66 10.50 2.40 -16.64
N PHE A 67 10.71 2.78 -15.40
CA PHE A 67 9.65 3.17 -14.47
C PHE A 67 9.63 4.69 -14.29
N SER A 68 8.49 5.23 -13.89
CA SER A 68 8.40 6.65 -13.58
C SER A 68 9.04 6.94 -12.21
N GLN A 69 9.55 8.15 -12.03
CA GLN A 69 10.13 8.58 -10.74
C GLN A 69 9.13 8.40 -9.58
N SER A 70 7.83 8.64 -9.82
CA SER A 70 6.79 8.43 -8.80
C SER A 70 6.64 6.97 -8.40
N PHE A 71 6.81 6.04 -9.35
CA PHE A 71 6.78 4.61 -9.08
C PHE A 71 8.03 4.14 -8.33
N ASP A 72 9.21 4.65 -8.71
CA ASP A 72 10.46 4.35 -8.00
C ASP A 72 10.42 4.85 -6.55
N THR A 73 9.88 6.06 -6.32
CA THR A 73 9.67 6.60 -4.98
C THR A 73 8.72 5.73 -4.14
N LEU A 74 7.61 5.28 -4.75
CA LEU A 74 6.69 4.34 -4.10
C LEU A 74 7.41 3.05 -3.69
N THR A 75 8.15 2.46 -4.61
CA THR A 75 8.88 1.20 -4.36
C THR A 75 9.90 1.38 -3.24
N GLN A 76 10.62 2.50 -3.25
CA GLN A 76 11.55 2.86 -2.18
C GLN A 76 10.86 2.96 -0.82
N HIS A 77 9.72 3.62 -0.74
CA HIS A 77 8.96 3.72 0.51
C HIS A 77 8.42 2.38 1.00
N LEU A 78 8.03 1.48 0.09
CA LEU A 78 7.54 0.14 0.45
C LEU A 78 8.65 -0.79 0.92
N THR A 79 9.83 -0.73 0.30
CA THR A 79 11.00 -1.56 0.67
C THR A 79 11.77 -1.00 1.85
N ALA A 80 11.74 0.31 2.03
CA ALA A 80 12.42 1.03 3.12
C ALA A 80 11.46 2.05 3.78
N PRO A 81 10.44 1.60 4.54
CA PRO A 81 9.40 2.48 5.11
C PRO A 81 9.92 3.62 5.99
N GLN A 82 11.11 3.47 6.55
CA GLN A 82 11.78 4.51 7.33
C GLN A 82 12.14 5.77 6.51
N THR A 83 12.17 5.67 5.19
CA THR A 83 12.42 6.81 4.29
C THR A 83 11.19 7.68 4.10
N PHE A 84 10.00 7.19 4.48
CA PHE A 84 8.77 7.97 4.43
C PHE A 84 8.69 8.91 5.64
N GLU A 85 8.78 10.21 5.35
CA GLU A 85 8.72 11.22 6.40
C GLU A 85 7.27 11.53 6.77
N ALA A 86 6.96 11.43 8.07
CA ALA A 86 5.70 11.89 8.63
C ALA A 86 5.95 12.47 10.03
N GLN A 87 5.37 13.63 10.27
CA GLN A 87 5.44 14.27 11.58
C GLN A 87 4.39 13.70 12.52
N LEU A 88 4.78 13.50 13.78
CA LEU A 88 3.85 13.11 14.83
C LEU A 88 2.77 14.20 15.03
N PRO A 89 1.53 13.81 15.34
CA PRO A 89 0.49 14.76 15.66
C PRO A 89 0.85 15.53 16.92
N ARG A 90 0.51 16.82 16.94
CA ARG A 90 0.87 17.74 18.03
C ARG A 90 0.13 17.45 19.33
N GLN A 91 -1.07 16.90 19.22
CA GLN A 91 -1.99 16.74 20.36
C GLN A 91 -1.96 15.34 20.97
N ILE A 92 -1.03 14.47 20.55
CA ILE A 92 -0.89 13.14 21.15
C ILE A 92 -0.38 13.24 22.59
N GLN A 93 -1.09 12.64 23.51
CA GLN A 93 -0.74 12.64 24.95
C GLN A 93 0.06 11.38 25.33
N ALA A 94 1.16 11.16 24.64
CA ALA A 94 2.08 10.06 24.91
C ALA A 94 3.45 10.31 24.28
N ASP A 95 4.49 9.81 24.95
CA ASP A 95 5.83 9.72 24.38
C ASP A 95 5.97 8.38 23.65
N LEU A 96 6.07 8.43 22.33
CA LEU A 96 6.25 7.23 21.52
C LEU A 96 7.70 6.78 21.53
N ARG A 97 7.91 5.49 21.71
CA ARG A 97 9.20 4.86 21.51
C ARG A 97 9.56 4.84 20.02
N GLU A 98 10.84 4.74 19.70
CA GLU A 98 11.34 4.80 18.32
C GLU A 98 10.61 3.81 17.38
N TYR A 99 10.45 2.54 17.80
CA TYR A 99 9.73 1.55 17.00
C TYR A 99 8.24 1.90 16.80
N GLN A 100 7.59 2.59 17.75
CA GLN A 100 6.22 3.06 17.62
C GLN A 100 6.12 4.22 16.62
N VAL A 101 7.12 5.07 16.57
CA VAL A 101 7.25 6.12 15.56
C VAL A 101 7.41 5.49 14.17
N HIS A 102 8.20 4.42 14.05
CA HIS A 102 8.35 3.67 12.80
C HIS A 102 7.01 3.06 12.36
N GLY A 103 6.28 2.40 13.26
CA GLY A 103 4.95 1.85 12.95
C GLY A 103 3.93 2.93 12.55
N PHE A 104 3.94 4.09 13.23
CA PHE A 104 3.14 5.25 12.85
C PHE A 104 3.47 5.72 11.42
N ARG A 105 4.76 5.91 11.08
CA ARG A 105 5.20 6.33 9.74
C ARG A 105 4.79 5.30 8.68
N TRP A 106 4.91 4.03 8.98
CA TRP A 106 4.44 2.95 8.10
C TRP A 106 2.94 3.04 7.84
N LEU A 107 2.11 3.25 8.86
CA LEU A 107 0.66 3.46 8.69
C LEU A 107 0.36 4.70 7.83
N LYS A 108 1.11 5.81 8.01
CA LYS A 108 0.99 7.02 7.19
C LYS A 108 1.35 6.75 5.74
N MET A 109 2.41 6.02 5.49
CA MET A 109 2.85 5.61 4.15
C MET A 109 1.78 4.75 3.48
N LEU A 110 1.23 3.74 4.15
CA LEU A 110 0.13 2.93 3.62
C LEU A 110 -1.10 3.79 3.26
N SER A 111 -1.49 4.70 4.14
CA SER A 111 -2.60 5.63 3.88
C SER A 111 -2.33 6.54 2.69
N HIS A 112 -1.10 7.03 2.54
CA HIS A 112 -0.70 7.89 1.42
C HIS A 112 -0.84 7.17 0.07
N TYR A 113 -0.44 5.92 0.00
CA TYR A 113 -0.52 5.11 -1.22
C TYR A 113 -1.83 4.30 -1.36
N HIS A 114 -2.79 4.51 -0.46
CA HIS A 114 -4.06 3.78 -0.43
C HIS A 114 -3.91 2.26 -0.30
N PHE A 115 -2.89 1.82 0.42
CA PHE A 115 -2.72 0.42 0.79
C PHE A 115 -3.36 0.10 2.14
N GLY A 116 -3.79 -1.15 2.27
CA GLY A 116 -4.04 -1.75 3.58
C GLY A 116 -2.77 -2.36 4.17
N GLY A 117 -2.81 -2.74 5.47
CA GLY A 117 -1.68 -3.39 6.11
C GLY A 117 -2.07 -4.15 7.37
N ILE A 118 -1.16 -4.98 7.85
CA ILE A 118 -1.30 -5.74 9.08
C ILE A 118 -0.16 -5.34 10.03
N LEU A 119 -0.49 -4.67 11.13
CA LEU A 119 0.48 -4.34 12.19
C LEU A 119 0.61 -5.55 13.13
N ALA A 120 1.59 -6.40 12.86
CA ALA A 120 1.80 -7.70 13.49
C ALA A 120 2.85 -7.71 14.61
N ASP A 121 3.05 -6.58 15.28
CA ASP A 121 3.93 -6.48 16.45
C ASP A 121 3.51 -7.44 17.57
N GLU A 122 4.43 -7.82 18.44
CA GLU A 122 4.13 -8.63 19.62
C GLU A 122 3.14 -7.93 20.56
N MET A 123 2.49 -8.72 21.42
CA MET A 123 1.57 -8.19 22.44
C MET A 123 2.32 -7.25 23.40
N GLY A 124 1.67 -6.15 23.80
CA GLY A 124 2.25 -5.17 24.71
C GLY A 124 3.11 -4.08 24.06
N LEU A 125 3.42 -4.16 22.76
CA LEU A 125 4.23 -3.14 22.08
C LEU A 125 3.44 -1.87 21.67
N GLY A 126 2.20 -1.73 22.15
CA GLY A 126 1.42 -0.49 21.96
C GLY A 126 0.86 -0.29 20.55
N LYS A 127 0.42 -1.36 19.88
CA LYS A 127 -0.26 -1.27 18.58
C LYS A 127 -1.44 -0.30 18.59
N THR A 128 -2.22 -0.31 19.68
CA THR A 128 -3.34 0.62 19.87
C THR A 128 -2.85 2.06 19.90
N LEU A 129 -1.78 2.37 20.61
CA LEU A 129 -1.19 3.71 20.66
C LEU A 129 -0.70 4.17 19.28
N GLN A 130 -0.01 3.31 18.53
CA GLN A 130 0.43 3.58 17.17
C GLN A 130 -0.77 3.92 16.25
N THR A 131 -1.83 3.12 16.36
CA THR A 131 -3.08 3.33 15.58
C THR A 131 -3.77 4.62 15.98
N ILE A 132 -3.89 4.92 17.28
CA ILE A 132 -4.47 6.18 17.77
C ILE A 132 -3.67 7.38 17.29
N THR A 133 -2.34 7.31 17.34
CA THR A 133 -1.44 8.35 16.83
C THR A 133 -1.68 8.59 15.34
N PHE A 134 -1.81 7.53 14.56
CA PHE A 134 -2.15 7.62 13.14
C PHE A 134 -3.50 8.31 12.92
N LEU A 135 -4.56 7.90 13.62
CA LEU A 135 -5.89 8.49 13.49
C LEU A 135 -5.89 9.98 13.85
N LEU A 136 -5.18 10.35 14.92
CA LEU A 136 -5.05 11.75 15.33
C LEU A 136 -4.33 12.57 14.25
N SER A 137 -3.25 12.06 13.68
CA SER A 137 -2.54 12.70 12.57
C SER A 137 -3.42 12.86 11.32
N GLU A 138 -4.26 11.87 11.01
CA GLU A 138 -5.23 12.00 9.90
C GLU A 138 -6.26 13.09 10.18
N LYS A 139 -6.75 13.19 11.42
CA LYS A 139 -7.66 14.27 11.83
C LYS A 139 -7.03 15.66 11.71
N GLU A 140 -5.80 15.83 12.21
CA GLU A 140 -5.08 17.11 12.12
C GLU A 140 -4.87 17.54 10.65
N THR A 141 -4.64 16.57 9.75
CA THR A 141 -4.41 16.83 8.32
C THR A 141 -5.70 17.12 7.56
N LYS A 142 -6.76 16.31 7.81
CA LYS A 142 -8.01 16.31 7.02
C LYS A 142 -9.14 17.07 7.68
N GLN A 143 -8.93 17.61 8.88
CA GLN A 143 -9.91 18.30 9.74
C GLN A 143 -11.08 17.40 10.19
N THR A 144 -11.58 16.54 9.33
CA THR A 144 -12.67 15.59 9.63
C THR A 144 -12.31 14.21 9.11
N ILE A 145 -12.40 13.20 9.98
CA ILE A 145 -12.24 11.80 9.64
C ILE A 145 -13.46 11.00 10.11
N LYS A 146 -13.78 9.96 9.37
CA LYS A 146 -14.75 8.93 9.78
C LYS A 146 -14.03 7.59 9.82
N THR A 147 -13.95 6.99 10.99
CA THR A 147 -13.22 5.75 11.22
C THR A 147 -14.13 4.75 11.91
N LEU A 148 -14.08 3.50 11.46
CA LEU A 148 -14.73 2.37 12.11
C LEU A 148 -13.66 1.45 12.69
N ILE A 149 -13.69 1.24 14.00
CA ILE A 149 -12.84 0.28 14.69
C ILE A 149 -13.70 -0.94 15.06
N VAL A 150 -13.36 -2.10 14.49
CA VAL A 150 -14.03 -3.36 14.77
C VAL A 150 -13.15 -4.19 15.70
N THR A 151 -13.69 -4.59 16.84
CA THR A 151 -12.94 -5.27 17.90
C THR A 151 -13.83 -6.28 18.62
N PRO A 152 -13.28 -7.31 19.26
CA PRO A 152 -14.05 -8.16 20.19
C PRO A 152 -14.72 -7.31 21.27
N ALA A 153 -15.93 -7.71 21.68
CA ALA A 153 -16.74 -6.98 22.66
C ALA A 153 -15.98 -6.65 23.96
N SER A 154 -15.13 -7.58 24.43
CA SER A 154 -14.29 -7.41 25.62
C SER A 154 -13.26 -6.28 25.52
N LEU A 155 -12.88 -5.88 24.30
CA LEU A 155 -11.86 -4.85 24.06
C LEU A 155 -12.44 -3.48 23.67
N THR A 156 -13.75 -3.41 23.43
CA THR A 156 -14.39 -2.18 22.94
C THR A 156 -14.22 -1.00 23.90
N TYR A 157 -14.44 -1.23 25.19
CA TYR A 157 -14.26 -0.18 26.20
C TYR A 157 -12.79 0.17 26.43
N ASN A 158 -11.89 -0.79 26.26
CA ASN A 158 -10.45 -0.54 26.33
C ASN A 158 -10.00 0.45 25.24
N TRP A 159 -10.44 0.24 24.01
CA TRP A 159 -10.20 1.16 22.92
C TRP A 159 -10.73 2.57 23.21
N HIS A 160 -11.94 2.67 23.74
CA HIS A 160 -12.55 3.95 24.10
C HIS A 160 -11.77 4.67 25.21
N GLN A 161 -11.29 3.94 26.22
CA GLN A 161 -10.47 4.52 27.29
C GLN A 161 -9.08 4.97 26.76
N GLU A 162 -8.44 4.18 25.92
CA GLU A 162 -7.16 4.55 25.33
C GLU A 162 -7.28 5.76 24.39
N LEU A 163 -8.35 5.85 23.60
CA LEU A 163 -8.66 7.05 22.79
C LEU A 163 -8.78 8.31 23.68
N LYS A 164 -9.56 8.24 24.75
CA LYS A 164 -9.70 9.35 25.69
C LYS A 164 -8.40 9.73 26.39
N ARG A 165 -7.55 8.74 26.67
CA ARG A 165 -6.27 8.96 27.34
C ARG A 165 -5.23 9.60 26.45
N PHE A 166 -5.06 9.07 25.22
CA PHE A 166 -3.95 9.45 24.34
C PHE A 166 -4.32 10.51 23.32
N ALA A 167 -5.59 10.60 22.93
CA ALA A 167 -6.09 11.53 21.92
C ALA A 167 -7.49 12.04 22.28
N PRO A 168 -7.65 12.83 23.38
CA PRO A 168 -8.96 13.30 23.87
C PRO A 168 -9.72 14.11 22.83
N ASP A 169 -9.05 14.71 21.86
CA ASP A 169 -9.67 15.44 20.76
C ASP A 169 -10.37 14.54 19.72
N LEU A 170 -10.11 13.22 19.73
CA LEU A 170 -10.83 12.26 18.92
C LEU A 170 -12.17 11.91 19.59
N SER A 171 -13.27 12.42 19.06
CA SER A 171 -14.60 11.99 19.51
C SER A 171 -14.84 10.54 19.08
N SER A 172 -15.29 9.72 20.01
CA SER A 172 -15.59 8.30 19.75
C SER A 172 -16.90 7.88 20.39
N VAL A 173 -17.64 7.04 19.68
CA VAL A 173 -18.89 6.43 20.15
C VAL A 173 -18.72 4.94 20.18
N VAL A 174 -19.09 4.32 21.29
CA VAL A 174 -19.12 2.85 21.44
C VAL A 174 -20.46 2.34 20.94
N VAL A 175 -20.43 1.47 19.96
CA VAL A 175 -21.61 0.75 19.47
C VAL A 175 -21.50 -0.70 19.96
N HIS A 176 -22.28 -1.02 20.98
CA HIS A 176 -22.29 -2.31 21.64
C HIS A 176 -23.73 -2.73 21.95
N GLY A 177 -24.00 -4.05 22.08
CA GLY A 177 -25.33 -4.57 22.38
C GLY A 177 -25.96 -5.31 21.20
N THR A 178 -27.23 -5.68 21.37
CA THR A 178 -28.05 -6.35 20.36
C THR A 178 -28.41 -5.40 19.22
N LYS A 179 -29.00 -5.95 18.15
CA LYS A 179 -29.43 -5.15 16.99
C LYS A 179 -30.43 -4.05 17.35
N ASP A 180 -31.26 -4.31 18.36
CA ASP A 180 -32.32 -3.39 18.82
C ASP A 180 -31.81 -2.33 19.82
N GLU A 181 -30.60 -2.52 20.37
CA GLU A 181 -29.94 -1.59 21.30
C GLU A 181 -28.94 -0.64 20.60
N ARG A 182 -28.70 -0.81 19.28
CA ARG A 182 -27.79 -0.02 18.45
C ARG A 182 -28.54 1.02 17.64
#